data_820a7ed4aed5ca9dc62c156d2dee6f68
#
_entry.id   820a7ed4aed5ca9dc62c156d2dee6f68
#
_cell.length_a   1.000
_cell.length_b   1.000
_cell.length_c   1.000
_cell.angle_alpha   90.00
_cell.angle_beta   90.00
_cell.angle_gamma   90.00
#
_symmetry.space_group_name_H-M   'P 1'
#
loop_
_entity.id
_entity.type
_entity.pdbx_description
1 polymer ?
#
loop_
_entity_poly.entity_id
_entity_poly.type
_entity_poly.pdbx_seq_one_letter_code
_entity_poly.pdbx_strand_id
1 'polypeptide(L)'
;MCIRDSYNSGFDNGFDGGFAGSSMNNNIETEMTISFDDAVFGCDKLISLQDPHSSAAPKKLKVHIPAGIASGQTVRLKGKGRTSAGDLLIKVTVEEKIGYERKGMDIYTTVNIPYEIAALGGEATIPTLYGNVKCKIKEGTQSGCKIRLKGKGVVSMKNSSQYGDQYATVQIQVPRHLSEEAKQKLREYAACK
;
A
#
# COMPACT_ATOMS: atom_id res chain seq x y z
N MET A 1 27.57 7.42 -7.99
CA MET A 1 28.20 8.51 -8.73
C MET A 1 27.68 9.81 -8.16
N CYS A 2 28.57 10.62 -7.66
CA CYS A 2 28.36 11.64 -6.64
C CYS A 2 27.51 12.84 -7.06
N ILE A 3 26.68 13.29 -6.13
CA ILE A 3 26.03 14.58 -6.11
C ILE A 3 27.11 15.60 -5.73
N ARG A 4 27.30 16.62 -6.55
CA ARG A 4 28.12 17.79 -6.22
C ARG A 4 27.21 18.93 -5.82
N ASP A 5 27.29 19.30 -4.55
CA ASP A 5 26.84 20.58 -4.05
C ASP A 5 27.77 21.67 -4.59
N SER A 6 27.20 22.71 -5.15
CA SER A 6 27.93 23.94 -5.45
C SER A 6 27.19 25.11 -4.84
N TYR A 7 27.63 25.46 -3.66
CA TYR A 7 27.44 26.79 -3.10
C TYR A 7 28.27 27.78 -3.96
N ASN A 8 27.63 28.78 -4.50
CA ASN A 8 28.35 30.01 -4.87
C ASN A 8 27.56 31.24 -4.45
N SER A 9 28.16 31.91 -3.49
CA SER A 9 27.79 33.20 -2.96
C SER A 9 28.34 34.28 -3.92
N GLY A 10 27.48 35.14 -4.42
CA GLY A 10 27.87 36.31 -5.22
C GLY A 10 26.80 37.38 -5.09
N PHE A 11 27.03 38.32 -4.16
CA PHE A 11 26.36 39.61 -4.12
C PHE A 11 26.79 40.41 -5.35
N ASP A 12 25.83 40.79 -6.17
CA ASP A 12 26.01 42.02 -6.96
C ASP A 12 24.70 42.79 -7.05
N ASN A 13 24.83 44.09 -6.82
CA ASN A 13 23.80 45.07 -6.64
C ASN A 13 23.48 45.65 -8.03
N GLY A 14 22.31 45.33 -8.59
CA GLY A 14 21.87 45.89 -9.85
C GLY A 14 20.37 46.15 -9.82
N PHE A 15 19.99 47.35 -9.45
CA PHE A 15 18.64 47.88 -9.57
C PHE A 15 18.31 48.07 -11.06
N ASP A 16 17.53 47.19 -11.62
CA ASP A 16 16.80 47.46 -12.86
C ASP A 16 15.38 46.89 -12.78
N GLY A 17 14.41 47.78 -13.03
CA GLY A 17 13.00 47.54 -12.97
C GLY A 17 12.57 46.59 -14.11
N GLY A 18 12.47 45.31 -13.83
CA GLY A 18 11.96 44.29 -14.73
C GLY A 18 10.68 43.71 -14.17
N PHE A 19 9.57 43.88 -14.88
CA PHE A 19 8.29 43.23 -14.74
C PHE A 19 8.47 41.80 -14.21
N ALA A 20 8.09 41.56 -12.99
CA ALA A 20 7.90 40.21 -12.48
C ALA A 20 6.76 39.56 -13.27
N GLY A 21 7.11 38.90 -14.35
CA GLY A 21 6.23 37.98 -15.04
C GLY A 21 5.82 36.92 -14.04
N SER A 22 4.63 37.06 -13.47
CA SER A 22 3.94 36.00 -12.73
C SER A 22 3.91 34.80 -13.67
N SER A 23 4.81 33.84 -13.42
CA SER A 23 4.79 32.53 -14.09
C SER A 23 3.43 31.91 -13.78
N MET A 24 2.45 32.10 -14.66
CA MET A 24 1.16 31.46 -14.54
C MET A 24 1.42 29.96 -14.53
N ASN A 25 1.27 29.36 -13.36
CA ASN A 25 1.40 27.94 -13.17
C ASN A 25 0.26 27.26 -13.93
N ASN A 26 0.54 26.82 -15.16
CA ASN A 26 -0.45 26.21 -16.06
C ASN A 26 -0.80 24.77 -15.64
N ASN A 27 -0.21 24.28 -14.56
CA ASN A 27 -0.49 22.97 -14.00
C ASN A 27 -1.83 22.99 -13.24
N ILE A 28 -2.52 21.88 -13.30
CA ILE A 28 -3.69 21.60 -12.46
C ILE A 28 -3.27 20.59 -11.41
N GLU A 29 -3.53 20.87 -10.15
CA GLU A 29 -3.34 19.94 -9.06
C GLU A 29 -4.70 19.43 -8.60
N THR A 30 -4.81 18.12 -8.42
CA THR A 30 -6.04 17.47 -7.93
C THR A 30 -5.66 16.31 -7.02
N GLU A 31 -6.55 15.95 -6.13
CA GLU A 31 -6.38 14.80 -5.25
C GLU A 31 -7.35 13.69 -5.68
N MET A 32 -6.91 12.45 -5.54
CA MET A 32 -7.74 11.29 -5.82
C MET A 32 -7.51 10.22 -4.75
N THR A 33 -8.62 9.71 -4.21
CA THR A 33 -8.61 8.58 -3.29
C THR A 33 -8.85 7.30 -4.07
N ILE A 34 -8.03 6.29 -3.80
CA ILE A 34 -8.13 4.95 -4.41
C ILE A 34 -8.16 3.89 -3.32
N SER A 35 -8.75 2.73 -3.64
CA SER A 35 -8.77 1.60 -2.72
C SER A 35 -7.35 1.01 -2.55
N PHE A 36 -7.15 0.29 -1.45
CA PHE A 36 -5.89 -0.43 -1.20
C PHE A 36 -5.54 -1.39 -2.35
N ASP A 37 -6.54 -2.14 -2.84
CA ASP A 37 -6.36 -3.11 -3.91
C ASP A 37 -5.99 -2.43 -5.24
N ASP A 38 -6.64 -1.30 -5.58
CA ASP A 38 -6.27 -0.47 -6.74
C ASP A 38 -4.81 0.01 -6.66
N ALA A 39 -4.35 0.37 -5.46
CA ALA A 39 -2.96 0.81 -5.27
C ALA A 39 -1.95 -0.34 -5.38
N VAL A 40 -2.32 -1.56 -4.97
CA VAL A 40 -1.46 -2.75 -5.04
C VAL A 40 -1.35 -3.29 -6.46
N PHE A 41 -2.48 -3.43 -7.15
CA PHE A 41 -2.56 -4.09 -8.46
C PHE A 41 -2.47 -3.12 -9.64
N GLY A 42 -2.64 -1.81 -9.37
CA GLY A 42 -2.82 -0.80 -10.39
C GLY A 42 -4.25 -0.81 -10.95
N CYS A 43 -4.67 0.32 -11.45
CA CYS A 43 -6.00 0.45 -12.04
C CYS A 43 -6.06 1.59 -13.05
N ASP A 44 -7.10 1.58 -13.87
CA ASP A 44 -7.46 2.68 -14.75
C ASP A 44 -8.70 3.39 -14.16
N LYS A 45 -8.58 4.67 -13.83
CA LYS A 45 -9.67 5.49 -13.31
C LYS A 45 -10.08 6.55 -14.32
N LEU A 46 -11.39 6.82 -14.40
CA LEU A 46 -11.93 7.95 -15.15
C LEU A 46 -12.13 9.11 -14.18
N ILE A 47 -11.46 10.21 -14.43
CA ILE A 47 -11.66 11.46 -13.70
C ILE A 47 -12.35 12.49 -14.56
N SER A 48 -13.23 13.29 -13.97
CA SER A 48 -13.88 14.42 -14.62
C SER A 48 -13.22 15.70 -14.11
N LEU A 49 -12.53 16.41 -15.00
CA LEU A 49 -11.94 17.70 -14.68
C LEU A 49 -12.92 18.80 -15.11
N GLN A 50 -13.35 19.60 -14.16
CA GLN A 50 -14.10 20.83 -14.42
C GLN A 50 -13.16 22.00 -14.17
N ASP A 51 -12.91 22.82 -15.18
CA ASP A 51 -12.18 24.06 -15.00
C ASP A 51 -13.14 25.10 -14.41
N PRO A 52 -12.90 25.62 -13.18
CA PRO A 52 -13.79 26.58 -12.54
C PRO A 52 -13.93 27.90 -13.31
N HIS A 53 -13.03 28.16 -14.26
CA HIS A 53 -13.04 29.38 -15.08
C HIS A 53 -13.54 29.14 -16.51
N SER A 54 -13.98 27.94 -16.85
CA SER A 54 -14.51 27.61 -18.17
C SER A 54 -15.93 27.07 -18.08
N SER A 55 -16.84 27.65 -18.87
CA SER A 55 -18.21 27.13 -19.05
C SER A 55 -18.26 25.87 -19.93
N ALA A 56 -17.11 25.29 -20.29
CA ALA A 56 -17.07 24.09 -21.10
C ALA A 56 -17.48 22.84 -20.30
N ALA A 57 -18.03 21.85 -21.00
CA ALA A 57 -18.38 20.57 -20.39
C ALA A 57 -17.18 19.89 -19.73
N PRO A 58 -17.37 19.17 -18.60
CA PRO A 58 -16.29 18.51 -17.88
C PRO A 58 -15.54 17.53 -18.79
N LYS A 59 -14.22 17.67 -18.84
CA LYS A 59 -13.36 16.76 -19.62
C LYS A 59 -13.18 15.46 -18.84
N LYS A 60 -13.61 14.34 -19.41
CA LYS A 60 -13.35 13.00 -18.87
C LYS A 60 -11.98 12.54 -19.33
N LEU A 61 -11.10 12.22 -18.37
CA LEU A 61 -9.76 11.71 -18.64
C LEU A 61 -9.60 10.32 -18.02
N LYS A 62 -9.04 9.40 -18.80
CA LYS A 62 -8.62 8.10 -18.29
C LYS A 62 -7.21 8.23 -17.72
N VAL A 63 -7.05 7.89 -16.46
CA VAL A 63 -5.79 7.94 -15.72
C VAL A 63 -5.37 6.52 -15.39
N HIS A 64 -4.17 6.15 -15.83
CA HIS A 64 -3.55 4.90 -15.45
C HIS A 64 -2.76 5.09 -14.16
N ILE A 65 -3.13 4.33 -13.13
CA ILE A 65 -2.43 4.29 -11.85
C ILE A 65 -1.54 3.05 -11.82
N PRO A 66 -0.22 3.22 -11.70
CA PRO A 66 0.68 2.09 -11.71
C PRO A 66 0.54 1.25 -10.44
N ALA A 67 0.72 -0.08 -10.58
CA ALA A 67 0.75 -0.99 -9.46
C ALA A 67 1.87 -0.63 -8.48
N GLY A 68 1.59 -0.75 -7.19
CA GLY A 68 2.55 -0.46 -6.14
C GLY A 68 2.62 0.99 -5.70
N ILE A 69 1.78 1.88 -6.22
CA ILE A 69 1.76 3.29 -5.81
C ILE A 69 1.56 3.42 -4.30
N ALA A 70 2.26 4.36 -3.68
CA ALA A 70 2.12 4.67 -2.25
C ALA A 70 1.22 5.90 -2.05
N SER A 71 0.60 5.98 -0.87
CA SER A 71 -0.18 7.17 -0.47
C SER A 71 0.72 8.41 -0.46
N GLY A 72 0.22 9.54 -0.95
CA GLY A 72 0.94 10.80 -1.08
C GLY A 72 1.77 10.93 -2.36
N GLN A 73 1.88 9.90 -3.19
CA GLN A 73 2.58 10.00 -4.48
C GLN A 73 1.73 10.74 -5.52
N THR A 74 2.43 11.43 -6.43
CA THR A 74 1.79 12.21 -7.49
C THR A 74 1.95 11.54 -8.84
N VAL A 75 0.84 11.35 -9.54
CA VAL A 75 0.80 10.91 -10.93
C VAL A 75 0.72 12.14 -11.84
N ARG A 76 1.67 12.28 -12.77
CA ARG A 76 1.75 13.39 -13.71
C ARG A 76 1.22 12.99 -15.08
N LEU A 77 0.24 13.73 -15.56
CA LEU A 77 -0.28 13.60 -16.93
C LEU A 77 0.15 14.82 -17.75
N LYS A 78 1.10 14.60 -18.65
CA LYS A 78 1.66 15.66 -19.51
C LYS A 78 0.60 16.25 -20.44
N GLY A 79 0.61 17.58 -20.58
CA GLY A 79 -0.26 18.29 -21.50
C GLY A 79 -1.76 18.22 -21.16
N LYS A 80 -2.12 17.93 -19.91
CA LYS A 80 -3.50 17.86 -19.41
C LYS A 80 -3.81 18.93 -18.36
N GLY A 81 -2.96 19.95 -18.28
CA GLY A 81 -3.19 21.13 -17.45
C GLY A 81 -4.22 22.09 -18.05
N ARG A 82 -4.19 23.34 -17.61
CA ARG A 82 -5.08 24.41 -18.09
C ARG A 82 -4.87 24.70 -19.57
N THR A 83 -3.62 24.64 -20.00
CA THR A 83 -3.22 24.78 -21.40
C THR A 83 -2.48 23.51 -21.83
N SER A 84 -2.27 23.32 -23.13
CA SER A 84 -1.47 22.21 -23.69
C SER A 84 -0.02 22.20 -23.20
N ALA A 85 0.48 23.30 -22.67
CA ALA A 85 1.82 23.42 -22.07
C ALA A 85 1.84 23.08 -20.58
N GLY A 86 0.69 22.96 -19.92
CA GLY A 86 0.55 22.59 -18.51
C GLY A 86 0.29 21.10 -18.30
N ASP A 87 0.61 20.62 -17.12
CA ASP A 87 0.41 19.23 -16.72
C ASP A 87 -0.70 19.11 -15.66
N LEU A 88 -1.29 17.94 -15.60
CA LEU A 88 -2.18 17.57 -14.49
C LEU A 88 -1.40 16.73 -13.50
N LEU A 89 -1.35 17.19 -12.26
CA LEU A 89 -0.71 16.53 -11.14
C LEU A 89 -1.80 15.97 -10.22
N ILE A 90 -1.86 14.64 -10.11
CA ILE A 90 -2.85 13.94 -9.31
C ILE A 90 -2.15 13.36 -8.08
N LYS A 91 -2.43 13.93 -6.92
CA LYS A 91 -1.96 13.39 -5.66
C LYS A 91 -2.86 12.23 -5.25
N VAL A 92 -2.26 11.05 -5.10
CA VAL A 92 -3.01 9.82 -4.80
C VAL A 92 -3.01 9.59 -3.29
N THR A 93 -4.20 9.42 -2.73
CA THR A 93 -4.41 8.96 -1.35
C THR A 93 -4.94 7.53 -1.39
N VAL A 94 -4.31 6.62 -0.65
CA VAL A 94 -4.70 5.21 -0.60
C VAL A 94 -5.50 4.95 0.66
N GLU A 95 -6.69 4.36 0.52
CA GLU A 95 -7.51 3.92 1.64
C GLU A 95 -6.86 2.75 2.37
N GLU A 96 -7.06 2.70 3.69
CA GLU A 96 -6.62 1.58 4.50
C GLU A 96 -7.52 0.36 4.28
N LYS A 97 -6.91 -0.83 4.26
CA LYS A 97 -7.63 -2.10 4.21
C LYS A 97 -7.56 -2.79 5.56
N ILE A 98 -8.72 -3.05 6.16
CA ILE A 98 -8.82 -3.70 7.47
C ILE A 98 -8.05 -5.03 7.46
N GLY A 99 -7.17 -5.22 8.45
CA GLY A 99 -6.36 -6.42 8.61
C GLY A 99 -5.07 -6.45 7.76
N TYR A 100 -4.81 -5.41 6.98
CA TYR A 100 -3.60 -5.27 6.18
C TYR A 100 -2.90 -3.94 6.49
N GLU A 101 -1.69 -3.98 6.98
CA GLU A 101 -0.83 -2.82 7.18
C GLU A 101 0.31 -2.86 6.15
N ARG A 102 0.47 -1.79 5.39
CA ARG A 102 1.54 -1.68 4.39
C ARG A 102 2.71 -0.85 4.92
N LYS A 103 3.92 -1.40 4.83
CA LYS A 103 5.18 -0.69 5.12
C LYS A 103 6.11 -0.81 3.91
N GLY A 104 6.12 0.22 3.09
CA GLY A 104 6.86 0.20 1.83
C GLY A 104 6.28 -0.82 0.84
N MET A 105 7.04 -1.88 0.53
CA MET A 105 6.59 -3.00 -0.30
C MET A 105 6.08 -4.19 0.54
N ASP A 106 6.34 -4.21 1.83
CA ASP A 106 5.96 -5.31 2.71
C ASP A 106 4.56 -5.10 3.29
N ILE A 107 3.89 -6.22 3.52
CA ILE A 107 2.54 -6.28 4.08
C ILE A 107 2.57 -7.01 5.41
N TYR A 108 1.90 -6.45 6.40
CA TYR A 108 1.73 -7.03 7.72
C TYR A 108 0.27 -7.37 7.94
N THR A 109 0.02 -8.62 8.36
CA THR A 109 -1.32 -9.13 8.62
C THR A 109 -1.33 -9.92 9.92
N THR A 110 -2.51 -10.12 10.51
CA THR A 110 -2.70 -11.04 11.63
C THR A 110 -3.51 -12.24 11.13
N VAL A 111 -3.07 -13.44 11.46
CA VAL A 111 -3.75 -14.69 11.11
C VAL A 111 -4.13 -15.46 12.37
N ASN A 112 -5.40 -15.86 12.44
CA ASN A 112 -5.89 -16.70 13.53
C ASN A 112 -5.60 -18.18 13.21
N ILE A 113 -4.88 -18.85 14.10
CA ILE A 113 -4.55 -20.26 13.99
C ILE A 113 -5.22 -21.01 15.13
N PRO A 114 -5.95 -22.11 14.87
CA PRO A 114 -6.53 -22.93 15.89
C PRO A 114 -5.46 -23.46 16.87
N TYR A 115 -5.84 -23.56 18.16
CA TYR A 115 -4.93 -23.99 19.24
C TYR A 115 -4.28 -25.35 18.94
N GLU A 116 -5.07 -26.30 18.42
CA GLU A 116 -4.59 -27.64 18.09
C GLU A 116 -3.50 -27.63 17.03
N ILE A 117 -3.62 -26.77 16.01
CA ILE A 117 -2.59 -26.62 14.95
C ILE A 117 -1.35 -25.94 15.52
N ALA A 118 -1.51 -24.99 16.43
CA ALA A 118 -0.38 -24.34 17.06
C ALA A 118 0.40 -25.27 17.99
N ALA A 119 -0.30 -26.17 18.70
CA ALA A 119 0.28 -27.10 19.66
C ALA A 119 0.94 -28.32 19.00
N LEU A 120 0.23 -28.95 18.05
CA LEU A 120 0.64 -30.21 17.42
C LEU A 120 1.36 -30.04 16.08
N GLY A 121 1.37 -28.83 15.57
CA GLY A 121 1.78 -28.57 14.19
C GLY A 121 0.65 -28.91 13.21
N GLY A 122 0.85 -28.57 11.95
CA GLY A 122 -0.12 -28.84 10.89
C GLY A 122 -0.05 -27.84 9.75
N GLU A 123 -1.14 -27.72 9.02
CA GLU A 123 -1.27 -26.77 7.93
C GLU A 123 -2.30 -25.68 8.29
N ALA A 124 -1.95 -24.45 8.05
CA ALA A 124 -2.88 -23.33 8.15
C ALA A 124 -2.96 -22.57 6.82
N THR A 125 -4.16 -22.09 6.51
CA THR A 125 -4.38 -21.26 5.32
C THR A 125 -4.27 -19.79 5.71
N ILE A 126 -3.32 -19.08 5.08
CA ILE A 126 -3.05 -17.67 5.32
C ILE A 126 -3.57 -16.87 4.14
N PRO A 127 -4.47 -15.90 4.34
CA PRO A 127 -4.91 -15.00 3.29
C PRO A 127 -3.79 -14.05 2.88
N THR A 128 -3.56 -13.92 1.59
CA THR A 128 -2.59 -12.97 1.03
C THR A 128 -3.28 -12.06 0.02
N LEU A 129 -2.56 -11.04 -0.46
CA LEU A 129 -3.05 -10.17 -1.54
C LEU A 129 -3.36 -10.95 -2.83
N TYR A 130 -2.67 -12.07 -3.05
CA TYR A 130 -2.76 -12.89 -4.26
C TYR A 130 -3.57 -14.17 -4.07
N GLY A 131 -4.43 -14.19 -3.04
CA GLY A 131 -5.22 -15.36 -2.67
C GLY A 131 -4.66 -16.11 -1.46
N ASN A 132 -5.27 -17.24 -1.16
CA ASN A 132 -4.94 -18.04 0.02
C ASN A 132 -3.70 -18.92 -0.21
N VAL A 133 -2.80 -18.94 0.78
CA VAL A 133 -1.59 -19.77 0.75
C VAL A 133 -1.62 -20.74 1.94
N LYS A 134 -1.42 -22.04 1.67
CA LYS A 134 -1.23 -23.05 2.71
C LYS A 134 0.20 -22.98 3.24
N CYS A 135 0.33 -22.87 4.55
CA CYS A 135 1.62 -22.82 5.24
C CYS A 135 1.70 -23.91 6.29
N LYS A 136 2.84 -24.57 6.36
CA LYS A 136 3.14 -25.55 7.42
C LYS A 136 3.48 -24.80 8.70
N ILE A 137 2.74 -25.07 9.75
CA ILE A 137 2.93 -24.55 11.10
C ILE A 137 3.70 -25.59 11.89
N LYS A 138 4.79 -25.16 12.56
CA LYS A 138 5.55 -26.04 13.43
C LYS A 138 4.81 -26.28 14.74
N GLU A 139 4.98 -27.43 15.32
CA GLU A 139 4.51 -27.73 16.68
C GLU A 139 5.09 -26.72 17.68
N GLY A 140 4.31 -26.37 18.70
CA GLY A 140 4.72 -25.41 19.72
C GLY A 140 4.77 -23.97 19.22
N THR A 141 4.19 -23.62 18.08
CA THR A 141 4.12 -22.23 17.58
C THR A 141 3.35 -21.35 18.57
N GLN A 142 3.98 -20.24 18.98
CA GLN A 142 3.40 -19.31 19.94
C GLN A 142 2.68 -18.13 19.25
N SER A 143 1.72 -17.55 19.98
CA SER A 143 1.10 -16.29 19.56
C SER A 143 2.16 -15.19 19.46
N GLY A 144 2.05 -14.32 18.44
CA GLY A 144 3.05 -13.29 18.13
C GLY A 144 4.18 -13.76 17.21
N CYS A 145 4.33 -15.06 16.95
CA CYS A 145 5.26 -15.56 15.93
C CYS A 145 4.92 -14.97 14.56
N LYS A 146 5.95 -14.63 13.78
CA LYS A 146 5.76 -14.07 12.43
C LYS A 146 6.13 -15.12 11.38
N ILE A 147 5.20 -15.33 10.45
CA ILE A 147 5.38 -16.20 9.29
C ILE A 147 5.67 -15.30 8.09
N ARG A 148 6.83 -15.44 7.48
CA ARG A 148 7.21 -14.71 6.27
C ARG A 148 6.74 -15.47 5.03
N LEU A 149 5.94 -14.82 4.22
CA LEU A 149 5.49 -15.30 2.92
C LEU A 149 6.24 -14.52 1.84
N LYS A 150 7.28 -15.12 1.30
CA LYS A 150 8.17 -14.49 0.32
C LYS A 150 7.42 -14.13 -0.96
N GLY A 151 7.62 -12.88 -1.44
CA GLY A 151 7.03 -12.40 -2.68
C GLY A 151 5.51 -12.21 -2.64
N LYS A 152 4.90 -12.14 -1.44
CA LYS A 152 3.45 -11.91 -1.26
C LYS A 152 3.10 -10.49 -0.81
N GLY A 153 4.08 -9.59 -0.86
CA GLY A 153 3.90 -8.16 -0.65
C GLY A 153 3.52 -7.40 -1.92
N VAL A 154 3.72 -6.10 -1.91
CA VAL A 154 3.39 -5.18 -3.01
C VAL A 154 4.50 -5.19 -4.05
N VAL A 155 4.13 -5.07 -5.32
CA VAL A 155 5.07 -4.93 -6.44
C VAL A 155 5.78 -3.57 -6.39
N SER A 156 7.03 -3.53 -6.84
CA SER A 156 7.77 -2.29 -6.98
C SER A 156 7.30 -1.52 -8.23
N MET A 157 6.98 -0.23 -8.09
CA MET A 157 6.66 0.63 -9.24
C MET A 157 7.81 0.74 -10.24
N LYS A 158 9.07 0.58 -9.79
CA LYS A 158 10.27 0.70 -10.65
C LYS A 158 10.60 -0.60 -11.36
N ASN A 159 10.25 -1.74 -10.77
CA ASN A 159 10.57 -3.06 -11.31
C ASN A 159 9.42 -4.02 -11.02
N SER A 160 8.63 -4.33 -12.04
CA SER A 160 7.47 -5.22 -11.94
C SER A 160 7.79 -6.68 -11.58
N SER A 161 9.07 -7.06 -11.63
CA SER A 161 9.52 -8.40 -11.21
C SER A 161 9.90 -8.45 -9.72
N GLN A 162 9.95 -7.31 -9.04
CA GLN A 162 10.32 -7.23 -7.63
C GLN A 162 9.10 -7.03 -6.77
N TYR A 163 8.90 -7.97 -5.84
CA TYR A 163 7.82 -7.96 -4.85
C TYR A 163 8.38 -7.87 -3.46
N GLY A 164 7.68 -7.19 -2.58
CA GLY A 164 7.90 -7.29 -1.14
C GLY A 164 7.40 -8.62 -0.58
N ASP A 165 7.46 -8.76 0.72
CA ASP A 165 7.01 -9.95 1.44
C ASP A 165 5.76 -9.65 2.27
N GLN A 166 5.04 -10.71 2.62
CA GLN A 166 3.97 -10.60 3.61
C GLN A 166 4.42 -11.25 4.91
N TYR A 167 4.23 -10.56 6.02
CA TYR A 167 4.48 -11.02 7.38
C TYR A 167 3.16 -11.25 8.09
N ALA A 168 2.80 -12.52 8.29
CA ALA A 168 1.61 -12.90 9.02
C ALA A 168 1.96 -13.15 10.49
N THR A 169 1.43 -12.32 11.38
CA THR A 169 1.57 -12.51 12.82
C THR A 169 0.54 -13.52 13.29
N VAL A 170 0.99 -14.60 13.90
CA VAL A 170 0.14 -15.66 14.44
C VAL A 170 -0.60 -15.16 15.68
N GLN A 171 -1.91 -15.35 15.69
CA GLN A 171 -2.75 -15.22 16.86
C GLN A 171 -3.43 -16.57 17.10
N ILE A 172 -3.18 -17.19 18.26
CA ILE A 172 -3.77 -18.48 18.59
C ILE A 172 -5.22 -18.26 19.02
N GLN A 173 -6.12 -18.95 18.34
CA GLN A 173 -7.53 -18.92 18.63
C GLN A 173 -7.89 -20.13 19.51
N VAL A 174 -8.36 -19.84 20.73
CA VAL A 174 -8.91 -20.85 21.64
C VAL A 174 -10.40 -20.99 21.34
N PRO A 175 -10.91 -22.21 21.15
CA PRO A 175 -12.35 -22.44 20.90
C PRO A 175 -13.18 -22.01 22.12
N ARG A 176 -14.23 -21.23 21.84
CA ARG A 176 -15.14 -20.72 22.90
C ARG A 176 -16.08 -21.81 23.43
N HIS A 177 -16.42 -22.79 22.62
CA HIS A 177 -17.33 -23.90 22.94
C HIS A 177 -16.61 -25.21 22.68
N LEU A 178 -16.48 -26.00 23.73
CA LEU A 178 -15.92 -27.35 23.68
C LEU A 178 -16.97 -28.34 24.11
N SER A 179 -17.02 -29.50 23.44
CA SER A 179 -17.82 -30.65 23.91
C SER A 179 -17.27 -31.15 25.25
N GLU A 180 -18.10 -31.87 26.02
CA GLU A 180 -17.66 -32.43 27.31
C GLU A 180 -16.50 -33.42 27.12
N GLU A 181 -16.51 -34.19 26.05
CA GLU A 181 -15.40 -35.10 25.69
C GLU A 181 -14.10 -34.34 25.44
N ALA A 182 -14.15 -33.20 24.71
CA ALA A 182 -12.97 -32.36 24.46
C ALA A 182 -12.44 -31.75 25.75
N LYS A 183 -13.34 -31.29 26.64
CA LYS A 183 -12.96 -30.78 27.97
C LYS A 183 -12.28 -31.85 28.81
N GLN A 184 -12.78 -33.08 28.78
CA GLN A 184 -12.18 -34.18 29.51
C GLN A 184 -10.78 -34.50 29.00
N LYS A 185 -10.57 -34.62 27.70
CA LYS A 185 -9.23 -34.81 27.11
C LYS A 185 -8.25 -33.69 27.44
N LEU A 186 -8.71 -32.45 27.48
CA LEU A 186 -7.88 -31.32 27.91
C LEU A 186 -7.50 -31.38 29.39
N ARG A 187 -8.42 -31.88 30.25
CA ARG A 187 -8.10 -32.10 31.67
C ARG A 187 -7.07 -33.22 31.83
N GLU A 188 -7.21 -34.31 31.09
CA GLU A 188 -6.24 -35.42 31.07
C GLU A 188 -4.86 -34.93 30.61
N TYR A 189 -4.82 -34.16 29.52
CA TYR A 189 -3.57 -33.53 29.06
C TYR A 189 -2.95 -32.61 30.14
N ALA A 190 -3.77 -31.82 30.84
CA ALA A 190 -3.27 -30.94 31.91
C ALA A 190 -2.71 -31.73 33.09
N ALA A 191 -3.19 -32.93 33.35
CA ALA A 191 -2.70 -33.81 34.39
C ALA A 191 -1.40 -34.55 34.03
N CYS A 192 -1.07 -34.59 32.73
CA CYS A 192 0.17 -35.22 32.21
C CYS A 192 1.39 -34.27 32.18
N LYS A 193 1.24 -33.01 32.64
CA LYS A 193 2.30 -32.00 32.65
C LYS A 193 3.19 -32.10 33.88
#